data_0f9f0feceef80cb3ee8e0c15546811da
#
_entry.id   0f9f0feceef80cb3ee8e0c15546811da
#
_cell.length_a   1.000
_cell.length_b   1.000
_cell.length_c   1.000
_cell.angle_alpha   90.00
_cell.angle_beta   90.00
_cell.angle_gamma   90.00
#
_symmetry.space_group_name_H-M   'P 1'
#
loop_
_entity.id
_entity.type
_entity.pdbx_description
1 polymer ?
#
loop_
_entity_poly.entity_id
_entity_poly.type
_entity_poly.pdbx_seq_one_letter_code
_entity_poly.pdbx_strand_id
1 'polypeptide(L)'
;KGMYKMERTKIAVVGATGMVGQRLLVLLENHPYFEVVKLAASKNSAGKKYGDLMENKWKLDIKMPEYTKDFIVEDAMDVKSVANGVKLIFCAVNLDKKELVALEEAYAKEEVVVVSNNSANRMKADVPMIIPEINAKHLDIVDVQRKRLGTKKGFIVVKPNCSIQSYVPVFAALKEYGIKEASICTYQAISGSGRTFEEWPEMVENIIP
;
A
#
# COMPACT_ATOMS: atom_id res chain seq x y z
N LYS A 1 21.62 -6.80 -30.10
CA LYS A 1 21.82 -6.99 -28.64
C LYS A 1 20.43 -7.25 -28.04
N GLY A 2 20.12 -8.52 -27.71
CA GLY A 2 18.84 -8.88 -27.11
C GLY A 2 18.74 -8.23 -25.74
N MET A 3 17.74 -7.40 -25.56
CA MET A 3 17.33 -6.93 -24.23
C MET A 3 16.82 -8.15 -23.47
N TYR A 4 17.52 -8.58 -22.44
CA TYR A 4 16.99 -9.55 -21.47
C TYR A 4 15.75 -8.91 -20.84
N LYS A 5 14.57 -9.39 -21.25
CA LYS A 5 13.31 -9.00 -20.61
C LYS A 5 13.32 -9.63 -19.23
N MET A 6 13.62 -8.85 -18.18
CA MET A 6 13.54 -9.36 -16.82
C MET A 6 12.11 -9.82 -16.54
N GLU A 7 11.98 -11.03 -16.01
CA GLU A 7 10.68 -11.53 -15.57
C GLU A 7 10.14 -10.64 -14.46
N ARG A 8 8.96 -10.06 -14.67
CA ARG A 8 8.33 -9.19 -13.68
C ARG A 8 7.85 -9.99 -12.48
N THR A 9 8.02 -9.43 -11.31
CA THR A 9 7.53 -10.01 -10.06
C THR A 9 6.00 -9.94 -10.01
N LYS A 10 5.34 -11.09 -9.89
CA LYS A 10 3.89 -11.19 -9.73
C LYS A 10 3.47 -10.68 -8.36
N ILE A 11 2.50 -9.78 -8.36
CA ILE A 11 2.04 -9.09 -7.16
C ILE A 11 0.52 -9.08 -7.06
N ALA A 12 0.01 -8.89 -5.83
CA ALA A 12 -1.39 -8.59 -5.58
C ALA A 12 -1.57 -7.18 -5.00
N VAL A 13 -2.73 -6.58 -5.26
CA VAL A 13 -3.18 -5.33 -4.61
C VAL A 13 -4.38 -5.65 -3.73
N VAL A 14 -4.20 -5.53 -2.42
CA VAL A 14 -5.23 -5.76 -1.39
C VAL A 14 -5.79 -4.42 -0.93
N GLY A 15 -7.10 -4.24 -1.03
CA GLY A 15 -7.77 -2.95 -0.91
C GLY A 15 -7.88 -2.23 -2.26
N ALA A 16 -7.94 -2.99 -3.37
CA ALA A 16 -7.92 -2.47 -4.74
C ALA A 16 -9.08 -1.51 -5.07
N THR A 17 -10.21 -1.61 -4.37
CA THR A 17 -11.39 -0.74 -4.59
C THR A 17 -11.32 0.60 -3.89
N GLY A 18 -10.43 0.77 -2.91
CA GLY A 18 -10.22 2.03 -2.20
C GLY A 18 -9.37 3.02 -3.02
N MET A 19 -9.41 4.30 -2.66
CA MET A 19 -8.69 5.37 -3.38
C MET A 19 -7.17 5.09 -3.52
N VAL A 20 -6.53 4.60 -2.47
CA VAL A 20 -5.10 4.22 -2.50
C VAL A 20 -4.86 3.03 -3.41
N GLY A 21 -5.73 1.99 -3.35
CA GLY A 21 -5.65 0.85 -4.25
C GLY A 21 -5.78 1.26 -5.72
N GLN A 22 -6.75 2.12 -6.03
CA GLN A 22 -6.92 2.68 -7.38
C GLN A 22 -5.65 3.42 -7.85
N ARG A 23 -5.04 4.22 -6.98
CA ARG A 23 -3.78 4.93 -7.30
C ARG A 23 -2.63 3.96 -7.55
N LEU A 24 -2.51 2.90 -6.75
CA LEU A 24 -1.53 1.84 -6.98
C LEU A 24 -1.71 1.18 -8.35
N LEU A 25 -2.94 0.87 -8.75
CA LEU A 25 -3.22 0.27 -10.05
C LEU A 25 -2.81 1.17 -11.21
N VAL A 26 -3.04 2.48 -11.11
CA VAL A 26 -2.55 3.45 -12.12
C VAL A 26 -1.02 3.46 -12.18
N LEU A 27 -0.34 3.48 -11.03
CA LEU A 27 1.13 3.53 -10.97
C LEU A 27 1.79 2.21 -11.40
N LEU A 28 1.08 1.10 -11.30
CA LEU A 28 1.57 -0.23 -11.68
C LEU A 28 1.28 -0.58 -13.14
N GLU A 29 0.56 0.27 -13.86
CA GLU A 29 0.36 0.09 -15.29
C GLU A 29 1.70 0.12 -16.03
N ASN A 30 1.97 -0.94 -16.79
CA ASN A 30 3.26 -1.10 -17.52
C ASN A 30 4.52 -0.97 -16.65
N HIS A 31 4.42 -1.27 -15.34
CA HIS A 31 5.55 -1.17 -14.43
C HIS A 31 6.69 -2.13 -14.85
N PRO A 32 7.95 -1.67 -14.89
CA PRO A 32 9.06 -2.47 -15.44
C PRO A 32 9.39 -3.72 -14.62
N TYR A 33 9.13 -3.72 -13.30
CA TYR A 33 9.52 -4.79 -12.39
C TYR A 33 8.33 -5.59 -11.82
N PHE A 34 7.12 -5.03 -11.86
CA PHE A 34 5.94 -5.64 -11.24
C PHE A 34 4.86 -5.96 -12.27
N GLU A 35 4.17 -7.06 -12.05
CA GLU A 35 2.98 -7.47 -12.78
C GLU A 35 1.85 -7.74 -11.79
N VAL A 36 0.81 -6.94 -11.85
CA VAL A 36 -0.39 -7.18 -11.05
C VAL A 36 -1.11 -8.39 -11.63
N VAL A 37 -1.28 -9.43 -10.80
CA VAL A 37 -1.96 -10.67 -11.19
C VAL A 37 -3.19 -10.96 -10.35
N LYS A 38 -3.39 -10.23 -9.24
CA LYS A 38 -4.54 -10.38 -8.35
C LYS A 38 -4.98 -9.06 -7.76
N LEU A 39 -6.30 -8.91 -7.64
CA LEU A 39 -6.94 -7.81 -6.93
C LEU A 39 -7.81 -8.38 -5.82
N ALA A 40 -7.67 -7.87 -4.61
CA ALA A 40 -8.49 -8.28 -3.48
C ALA A 40 -9.11 -7.07 -2.77
N ALA A 41 -10.31 -7.26 -2.24
CA ALA A 41 -11.05 -6.25 -1.52
C ALA A 41 -11.95 -6.90 -0.46
N SER A 42 -12.94 -6.16 0.07
CA SER A 42 -13.92 -6.71 1.03
C SER A 42 -14.74 -7.84 0.42
N LYS A 43 -15.26 -8.72 1.27
CA LYS A 43 -16.15 -9.82 0.90
C LYS A 43 -17.31 -9.38 -0.01
N ASN A 44 -17.85 -8.18 0.18
CA ASN A 44 -18.95 -7.65 -0.63
C ASN A 44 -18.54 -7.38 -2.11
N SER A 45 -17.25 -7.23 -2.36
CA SER A 45 -16.68 -7.02 -3.69
C SER A 45 -16.19 -8.31 -4.33
N ALA A 46 -15.93 -9.34 -3.53
CA ALA A 46 -15.41 -10.62 -3.99
C ALA A 46 -16.32 -11.31 -5.02
N GLY A 47 -15.72 -11.99 -5.99
CA GLY A 47 -16.41 -12.68 -7.08
C GLY A 47 -16.91 -11.79 -8.20
N LYS A 48 -16.78 -10.47 -8.08
CA LYS A 48 -17.22 -9.50 -9.10
C LYS A 48 -16.07 -9.09 -10.00
N LYS A 49 -16.38 -8.77 -11.24
CA LYS A 49 -15.43 -8.20 -12.19
C LYS A 49 -15.06 -6.77 -11.77
N TYR A 50 -13.76 -6.47 -11.72
CA TYR A 50 -13.29 -5.18 -11.21
C TYR A 50 -13.84 -4.01 -12.01
N GLY A 51 -13.87 -4.11 -13.35
CA GLY A 51 -14.43 -3.07 -14.22
C GLY A 51 -15.86 -2.71 -13.86
N ASP A 52 -16.73 -3.72 -13.75
CA ASP A 52 -18.15 -3.53 -13.43
C ASP A 52 -18.33 -2.96 -12.01
N LEU A 53 -17.53 -3.46 -11.07
CA LEU A 53 -17.56 -3.00 -9.68
C LEU A 53 -17.17 -1.53 -9.53
N MET A 54 -16.26 -1.05 -10.38
CA MET A 54 -15.68 0.28 -10.30
C MET A 54 -16.31 1.31 -11.27
N GLU A 55 -17.26 0.93 -12.09
CA GLU A 55 -17.89 1.79 -13.08
C GLU A 55 -18.34 3.14 -12.49
N ASN A 56 -19.00 3.10 -11.31
CA ASN A 56 -19.49 4.28 -10.59
C ASN A 56 -18.74 4.55 -9.27
N LYS A 57 -17.60 3.88 -9.04
CA LYS A 57 -16.80 3.98 -7.80
C LYS A 57 -15.36 4.39 -8.02
N TRP A 58 -14.99 4.65 -9.27
CA TRP A 58 -13.67 5.17 -9.58
C TRP A 58 -13.56 6.62 -9.11
N LYS A 59 -12.59 6.89 -8.22
CA LYS A 59 -12.47 8.19 -7.53
C LYS A 59 -11.36 9.09 -8.07
N LEU A 60 -10.61 8.63 -9.04
CA LEU A 60 -9.48 9.38 -9.58
C LEU A 60 -9.86 10.09 -10.87
N ASP A 61 -9.30 11.28 -11.09
CA ASP A 61 -9.46 12.06 -12.34
C ASP A 61 -8.72 11.44 -13.55
N ILE A 62 -8.00 10.35 -13.33
CA ILE A 62 -7.30 9.57 -14.35
C ILE A 62 -8.16 8.38 -14.72
N LYS A 63 -8.24 8.06 -16.02
CA LYS A 63 -8.97 6.89 -16.51
C LYS A 63 -8.49 5.60 -15.84
N MET A 64 -9.44 4.74 -15.49
CA MET A 64 -9.15 3.39 -14.98
C MET A 64 -8.31 2.61 -16.00
N PRO A 65 -7.18 2.01 -15.59
CA PRO A 65 -6.32 1.22 -16.49
C PRO A 65 -7.07 0.03 -17.08
N GLU A 66 -6.98 -0.13 -18.40
CA GLU A 66 -7.71 -1.19 -19.13
C GLU A 66 -7.36 -2.59 -18.61
N TYR A 67 -6.09 -2.82 -18.26
CA TYR A 67 -5.63 -4.12 -17.78
C TYR A 67 -6.32 -4.61 -16.51
N THR A 68 -6.95 -3.68 -15.74
CA THR A 68 -7.59 -4.04 -14.46
C THR A 68 -9.03 -4.54 -14.62
N LYS A 69 -9.68 -4.22 -15.72
CA LYS A 69 -11.14 -4.39 -15.88
C LYS A 69 -11.61 -5.82 -15.77
N ASP A 70 -10.82 -6.76 -16.29
CA ASP A 70 -11.21 -8.18 -16.37
C ASP A 70 -10.82 -9.01 -15.15
N PHE A 71 -10.14 -8.43 -14.16
CA PHE A 71 -9.85 -9.13 -12.92
C PHE A 71 -11.13 -9.46 -12.16
N ILE A 72 -11.22 -10.69 -11.69
CA ILE A 72 -12.20 -11.06 -10.66
C ILE A 72 -11.61 -10.71 -9.30
N VAL A 73 -12.32 -9.89 -8.53
CA VAL A 73 -11.86 -9.45 -7.22
C VAL A 73 -11.94 -10.61 -6.23
N GLU A 74 -10.86 -10.89 -5.52
CA GLU A 74 -10.80 -11.90 -4.46
C GLU A 74 -11.22 -11.29 -3.11
N ASP A 75 -11.65 -12.14 -2.16
CA ASP A 75 -11.84 -11.71 -0.76
C ASP A 75 -10.47 -11.49 -0.10
N ALA A 76 -10.23 -10.30 0.41
CA ALA A 76 -9.00 -9.99 1.12
C ALA A 76 -8.74 -10.87 2.35
N MET A 77 -9.79 -11.48 2.91
CA MET A 77 -9.68 -12.38 4.05
C MET A 77 -9.34 -13.82 3.63
N ASP A 78 -9.47 -14.17 2.36
CA ASP A 78 -8.96 -15.46 1.82
C ASP A 78 -7.47 -15.36 1.53
N VAL A 79 -6.70 -15.33 2.61
CA VAL A 79 -5.25 -15.12 2.60
C VAL A 79 -4.54 -16.12 1.70
N LYS A 80 -4.92 -17.38 1.73
CA LYS A 80 -4.28 -18.45 0.93
C LYS A 80 -4.53 -18.26 -0.56
N SER A 81 -5.76 -17.92 -0.93
CA SER A 81 -6.08 -17.66 -2.33
C SER A 81 -5.29 -16.47 -2.85
N VAL A 82 -5.34 -15.34 -2.15
CA VAL A 82 -4.67 -14.10 -2.57
C VAL A 82 -3.14 -14.25 -2.61
N ALA A 83 -2.54 -14.94 -1.63
CA ALA A 83 -1.09 -15.16 -1.57
C ALA A 83 -0.57 -16.14 -2.64
N ASN A 84 -1.42 -17.03 -3.14
CA ASN A 84 -1.01 -18.07 -4.08
C ASN A 84 -0.50 -17.48 -5.40
N GLY A 85 0.74 -17.83 -5.77
CA GLY A 85 1.36 -17.40 -7.02
C GLY A 85 1.87 -15.97 -7.06
N VAL A 86 1.83 -15.23 -5.94
CA VAL A 86 2.42 -13.88 -5.82
C VAL A 86 3.61 -13.89 -4.87
N LYS A 87 4.53 -12.93 -5.05
CA LYS A 87 5.71 -12.76 -4.19
C LYS A 87 5.59 -11.56 -3.27
N LEU A 88 4.74 -10.60 -3.63
CA LEU A 88 4.58 -9.35 -2.91
C LEU A 88 3.12 -8.89 -2.98
N ILE A 89 2.66 -8.29 -1.91
CA ILE A 89 1.32 -7.69 -1.77
C ILE A 89 1.48 -6.22 -1.39
N PHE A 90 0.84 -5.33 -2.14
CA PHE A 90 0.56 -3.98 -1.69
C PHE A 90 -0.75 -3.98 -0.90
N CYS A 91 -0.69 -3.64 0.40
CA CYS A 91 -1.85 -3.66 1.28
C CYS A 91 -2.31 -2.23 1.62
N ALA A 92 -3.54 -1.91 1.21
CA ALA A 92 -4.21 -0.63 1.45
C ALA A 92 -5.68 -0.82 1.87
N VAL A 93 -5.99 -1.93 2.54
CA VAL A 93 -7.34 -2.26 3.01
C VAL A 93 -7.67 -1.45 4.26
N ASN A 94 -8.92 -1.05 4.40
CA ASN A 94 -9.42 -0.35 5.58
C ASN A 94 -10.13 -1.34 6.52
N LEU A 95 -9.50 -1.64 7.65
CA LEU A 95 -9.99 -2.51 8.72
C LEU A 95 -9.63 -1.89 10.08
N ASP A 96 -10.19 -2.39 11.17
CA ASP A 96 -9.69 -2.00 12.47
C ASP A 96 -8.23 -2.44 12.68
N LYS A 97 -7.54 -1.78 13.63
CA LYS A 97 -6.09 -2.00 13.80
C LYS A 97 -5.72 -3.45 14.14
N LYS A 98 -6.56 -4.16 14.90
CA LYS A 98 -6.28 -5.53 15.32
C LYS A 98 -6.46 -6.50 14.17
N GLU A 99 -7.58 -6.37 13.45
CA GLU A 99 -7.86 -7.17 12.26
C GLU A 99 -6.79 -6.95 11.19
N LEU A 100 -6.39 -5.70 10.99
CA LEU A 100 -5.36 -5.35 10.00
C LEU A 100 -3.99 -5.94 10.34
N VAL A 101 -3.58 -5.89 11.62
CA VAL A 101 -2.37 -6.57 12.07
C VAL A 101 -2.44 -8.07 11.81
N ALA A 102 -3.56 -8.70 12.16
CA ALA A 102 -3.75 -10.14 11.97
C ALA A 102 -3.71 -10.52 10.49
N LEU A 103 -4.35 -9.73 9.63
CA LEU A 103 -4.38 -9.96 8.19
C LEU A 103 -2.99 -9.84 7.56
N GLU A 104 -2.26 -8.78 7.86
CA GLU A 104 -0.91 -8.56 7.30
C GLU A 104 0.08 -9.63 7.78
N GLU A 105 -0.01 -10.05 9.05
CA GLU A 105 0.80 -11.17 9.56
C GLU A 105 0.40 -12.51 8.93
N ALA A 106 -0.88 -12.74 8.65
CA ALA A 106 -1.34 -13.94 7.96
C ALA A 106 -0.77 -14.01 6.53
N TYR A 107 -0.78 -12.90 5.79
CA TYR A 107 -0.13 -12.84 4.48
C TYR A 107 1.38 -13.10 4.57
N ALA A 108 2.07 -12.49 5.53
CA ALA A 108 3.50 -12.73 5.71
C ALA A 108 3.80 -14.21 6.03
N LYS A 109 2.93 -14.90 6.78
CA LYS A 109 3.03 -16.34 7.06
C LYS A 109 2.84 -17.24 5.83
N GLU A 110 2.16 -16.75 4.80
CA GLU A 110 2.12 -17.41 3.48
C GLU A 110 3.38 -17.13 2.64
N GLU A 111 4.46 -16.68 3.28
CA GLU A 111 5.78 -16.42 2.68
C GLU A 111 5.78 -15.28 1.64
N VAL A 112 4.84 -14.35 1.74
CA VAL A 112 4.70 -13.18 0.86
C VAL A 112 5.21 -11.92 1.55
N VAL A 113 5.87 -11.05 0.81
CA VAL A 113 6.26 -9.72 1.31
C VAL A 113 5.04 -8.80 1.30
N VAL A 114 4.73 -8.20 2.44
CA VAL A 114 3.62 -7.25 2.58
C VAL A 114 4.17 -5.82 2.63
N VAL A 115 3.91 -5.04 1.60
CA VAL A 115 4.17 -3.59 1.59
C VAL A 115 2.90 -2.87 2.00
N SER A 116 2.86 -2.42 3.25
CA SER A 116 1.66 -1.86 3.84
C SER A 116 1.62 -0.33 3.75
N ASN A 117 0.50 0.18 3.25
CA ASN A 117 0.15 1.60 3.33
C ASN A 117 -0.46 1.98 4.68
N ASN A 118 -0.85 0.99 5.49
CA ASN A 118 -1.63 1.14 6.70
C ASN A 118 -0.76 1.55 7.90
N SER A 119 -1.41 2.05 8.94
CA SER A 119 -0.72 2.54 10.14
C SER A 119 -0.57 1.49 11.25
N ALA A 120 -1.28 0.36 11.17
CA ALA A 120 -1.43 -0.58 12.29
C ALA A 120 -0.10 -1.17 12.78
N ASN A 121 0.82 -1.46 11.88
CA ASN A 121 2.12 -2.06 12.20
C ASN A 121 3.28 -1.04 12.36
N ARG A 122 3.02 0.27 12.18
CA ARG A 122 4.10 1.29 12.20
C ARG A 122 4.87 1.37 13.51
N MET A 123 4.22 1.06 14.63
CA MET A 123 4.84 1.16 15.97
C MET A 123 5.38 -0.19 16.49
N LYS A 124 5.38 -1.24 15.68
CA LYS A 124 6.01 -2.51 16.05
C LYS A 124 7.51 -2.43 15.84
N ALA A 125 8.27 -2.77 16.87
CA ALA A 125 9.73 -2.64 16.89
C ALA A 125 10.45 -3.48 15.82
N ASP A 126 9.84 -4.56 15.35
CA ASP A 126 10.41 -5.48 14.36
C ASP A 126 9.83 -5.27 12.93
N VAL A 127 9.00 -4.25 12.74
CA VAL A 127 8.46 -3.90 11.43
C VAL A 127 9.16 -2.68 10.88
N PRO A 128 9.92 -2.82 9.78
CA PRO A 128 10.61 -1.68 9.19
C PRO A 128 9.61 -0.68 8.61
N MET A 129 9.77 0.59 8.98
CA MET A 129 9.07 1.71 8.37
C MET A 129 10.07 2.49 7.52
N ILE A 130 9.87 2.50 6.18
CA ILE A 130 10.90 2.96 5.27
C ILE A 130 10.42 4.04 4.29
N ILE A 131 11.36 4.94 4.00
CA ILE A 131 11.45 5.74 2.78
C ILE A 131 12.75 5.25 2.12
N PRO A 132 12.68 4.47 1.02
CA PRO A 132 13.84 3.72 0.52
C PRO A 132 15.09 4.58 0.26
N GLU A 133 14.89 5.81 -0.21
CA GLU A 133 15.96 6.76 -0.51
C GLU A 133 16.71 7.25 0.75
N ILE A 134 16.10 7.10 1.93
CA ILE A 134 16.60 7.68 3.18
C ILE A 134 17.12 6.61 4.13
N ASN A 135 16.32 5.58 4.38
CA ASN A 135 16.57 4.63 5.45
C ASN A 135 16.37 3.17 5.04
N ALA A 136 16.74 2.79 3.81
CA ALA A 136 16.63 1.41 3.33
C ALA A 136 17.27 0.38 4.29
N LYS A 137 18.33 0.77 5.01
CA LYS A 137 18.97 -0.06 6.06
C LYS A 137 18.02 -0.48 7.19
N HIS A 138 16.87 0.18 7.35
CA HIS A 138 15.87 -0.28 8.31
C HIS A 138 15.31 -1.66 7.97
N LEU A 139 15.47 -2.13 6.73
CA LEU A 139 15.16 -3.51 6.35
C LEU A 139 16.04 -4.56 7.06
N ASP A 140 17.17 -4.19 7.62
CA ASP A 140 18.06 -5.13 8.33
C ASP A 140 17.38 -5.79 9.55
N ILE A 141 16.30 -5.17 10.10
CA ILE A 141 15.51 -5.75 11.19
C ILE A 141 14.56 -6.88 10.75
N VAL A 142 14.39 -7.10 9.46
CA VAL A 142 13.44 -8.09 8.91
C VAL A 142 13.69 -9.50 9.44
N ASP A 143 14.92 -9.87 9.69
CA ASP A 143 15.26 -11.21 10.23
C ASP A 143 14.72 -11.41 11.67
N VAL A 144 14.62 -10.34 12.46
CA VAL A 144 13.97 -10.38 13.78
C VAL A 144 12.47 -10.63 13.61
N GLN A 145 11.85 -9.94 12.67
CA GLN A 145 10.42 -10.12 12.37
C GLN A 145 10.13 -11.54 11.87
N ARG A 146 10.94 -12.07 10.94
CA ARG A 146 10.80 -13.43 10.42
C ARG A 146 10.87 -14.47 11.52
N LYS A 147 11.81 -14.34 12.45
CA LYS A 147 11.92 -15.23 13.63
C LYS A 147 10.63 -15.20 14.45
N ARG A 148 10.07 -14.02 14.72
CA ARG A 148 8.81 -13.88 15.47
C ARG A 148 7.62 -14.50 14.72
N LEU A 149 7.54 -14.28 13.40
CA LEU A 149 6.43 -14.78 12.58
C LEU A 149 6.56 -16.27 12.21
N GLY A 150 7.76 -16.83 12.31
CA GLY A 150 8.07 -18.20 11.87
C GLY A 150 8.18 -18.34 10.36
N THR A 151 8.56 -17.27 9.64
CA THR A 151 8.64 -17.22 8.17
C THR A 151 10.10 -17.31 7.70
N LYS A 152 10.27 -17.72 6.44
CA LYS A 152 11.58 -17.75 5.76
C LYS A 152 11.77 -16.57 4.81
N LYS A 153 10.72 -16.19 4.09
CA LYS A 153 10.72 -15.13 3.06
C LYS A 153 9.75 -14.02 3.40
N GLY A 154 8.59 -14.36 3.96
CA GLY A 154 7.52 -13.42 4.26
C GLY A 154 7.90 -12.43 5.36
N PHE A 155 7.53 -11.17 5.17
CA PHE A 155 7.66 -10.12 6.17
C PHE A 155 6.75 -8.93 5.79
N ILE A 156 6.58 -8.03 6.75
CA ILE A 156 5.81 -6.79 6.58
C ILE A 156 6.78 -5.62 6.59
N VAL A 157 6.63 -4.71 5.66
CA VAL A 157 7.24 -3.39 5.65
C VAL A 157 6.15 -2.34 5.52
N VAL A 158 6.28 -1.23 6.24
CA VAL A 158 5.29 -0.16 6.22
C VAL A 158 5.87 1.14 5.68
N LYS A 159 5.03 1.90 4.97
CA LYS A 159 5.36 3.28 4.67
C LYS A 159 5.03 4.19 5.86
N PRO A 160 5.77 5.30 6.06
CA PRO A 160 5.43 6.29 7.08
C PRO A 160 4.14 7.05 6.74
N ASN A 161 3.75 7.96 7.62
CA ASN A 161 2.63 8.87 7.39
C ASN A 161 2.87 9.71 6.11
N CYS A 162 1.78 10.08 5.43
CA CYS A 162 1.86 10.85 4.19
C CYS A 162 2.53 12.23 4.38
N SER A 163 2.24 12.92 5.48
CA SER A 163 2.86 14.23 5.80
C SER A 163 4.38 14.13 5.89
N ILE A 164 4.90 13.09 6.53
CA ILE A 164 6.35 12.88 6.70
C ILE A 164 7.05 12.76 5.35
N GLN A 165 6.41 12.14 4.38
CA GLN A 165 7.00 11.92 3.07
C GLN A 165 7.21 13.20 2.24
N SER A 166 6.59 14.30 2.62
CA SER A 166 6.77 15.59 1.94
C SER A 166 8.02 16.34 2.40
N TYR A 167 8.38 16.29 3.69
CA TYR A 167 9.47 17.09 4.24
C TYR A 167 10.71 16.29 4.67
N VAL A 168 10.57 15.03 5.07
CA VAL A 168 11.73 14.24 5.52
C VAL A 168 12.76 13.99 4.42
N PRO A 169 12.42 13.82 3.12
CA PRO A 169 13.42 13.78 2.05
C PRO A 169 14.27 15.06 1.98
N VAL A 170 13.66 16.23 2.20
CA VAL A 170 14.38 17.51 2.24
C VAL A 170 15.33 17.54 3.44
N PHE A 171 14.86 17.12 4.63
CA PHE A 171 15.69 17.03 5.81
C PHE A 171 16.86 16.05 5.65
N ALA A 172 16.62 14.93 4.98
CA ALA A 172 17.65 13.95 4.70
C ALA A 172 18.77 14.54 3.81
N ALA A 173 18.39 15.33 2.80
CA ALA A 173 19.35 16.02 1.93
C ALA A 173 20.16 17.10 2.66
N LEU A 174 19.56 17.73 3.68
CA LEU A 174 20.18 18.79 4.50
C LEU A 174 20.86 18.27 5.76
N LYS A 175 20.88 16.96 5.98
CA LYS A 175 21.38 16.35 7.23
C LYS A 175 22.81 16.76 7.58
N GLU A 176 23.68 16.89 6.60
CA GLU A 176 25.10 17.27 6.80
C GLU A 176 25.28 18.70 7.35
N TYR A 177 24.31 19.58 7.13
CA TYR A 177 24.33 20.94 7.68
C TYR A 177 23.85 21.04 9.14
N GLY A 178 23.40 19.93 9.73
CA GLY A 178 23.03 19.85 11.14
C GLY A 178 21.75 20.62 11.47
N ILE A 179 20.59 20.04 11.11
CA ILE A 179 19.27 20.61 11.46
C ILE A 179 19.10 20.58 12.98
N LYS A 180 18.91 21.77 13.59
CA LYS A 180 18.74 21.91 15.04
C LYS A 180 17.26 21.99 15.44
N GLU A 181 16.43 22.61 14.60
CA GLU A 181 15.03 22.86 14.88
C GLU A 181 14.22 22.90 13.59
N ALA A 182 12.97 22.47 13.64
CA ALA A 182 12.02 22.55 12.55
C ALA A 182 10.62 22.88 13.07
N SER A 183 9.97 23.87 12.48
CA SER A 183 8.55 24.15 12.68
C SER A 183 7.76 23.66 11.48
N ILE A 184 6.77 22.78 11.70
CA ILE A 184 6.05 22.11 10.64
C ILE A 184 4.56 22.38 10.78
N CYS A 185 3.96 22.92 9.72
CA CYS A 185 2.51 23.05 9.58
C CYS A 185 2.06 22.29 8.34
N THR A 186 1.05 21.42 8.48
CA THR A 186 0.55 20.59 7.39
C THR A 186 -0.90 20.90 7.06
N TYR A 187 -1.19 21.05 5.78
CA TYR A 187 -2.54 21.13 5.24
C TYR A 187 -2.81 19.87 4.42
N GLN A 188 -3.77 19.07 4.87
CA GLN A 188 -4.11 17.82 4.19
C GLN A 188 -5.38 17.96 3.36
N ALA A 189 -5.32 17.54 2.10
CA ALA A 189 -6.50 17.44 1.27
C ALA A 189 -7.44 16.34 1.79
N ILE A 190 -8.74 16.49 1.53
CA ILE A 190 -9.79 15.53 1.91
C ILE A 190 -9.49 14.10 1.41
N SER A 191 -8.83 13.97 0.28
CA SER A 191 -8.41 12.67 -0.28
C SER A 191 -7.51 11.86 0.68
N GLY A 192 -6.81 12.52 1.60
CA GLY A 192 -6.01 11.86 2.65
C GLY A 192 -6.86 11.05 3.64
N SER A 193 -8.15 11.40 3.80
CA SER A 193 -9.13 10.62 4.57
C SER A 193 -9.79 9.48 3.77
N GLY A 194 -9.53 9.39 2.46
CA GLY A 194 -10.19 8.46 1.55
C GLY A 194 -11.60 8.88 1.15
N ARG A 195 -12.01 10.11 1.45
CA ARG A 195 -13.34 10.68 1.17
C ARG A 195 -13.30 11.65 -0.02
N THR A 196 -14.48 11.93 -0.56
CA THR A 196 -14.74 12.98 -1.56
C THR A 196 -15.49 14.14 -0.90
N PHE A 197 -15.61 15.28 -1.59
CA PHE A 197 -16.45 16.39 -1.12
C PHE A 197 -17.94 16.04 -1.03
N GLU A 198 -18.41 15.10 -1.85
CA GLU A 198 -19.78 14.58 -1.73
C GLU A 198 -19.99 13.80 -0.43
N GLU A 199 -18.98 13.03 0.00
CA GLU A 199 -19.00 12.25 1.23
C GLU A 199 -18.73 13.10 2.49
N TRP A 200 -18.17 14.30 2.31
CA TRP A 200 -17.84 15.24 3.41
C TRP A 200 -17.97 16.70 2.94
N PRO A 201 -19.22 17.17 2.72
CA PRO A 201 -19.47 18.49 2.12
C PRO A 201 -18.99 19.68 2.98
N GLU A 202 -18.84 19.51 4.31
CA GLU A 202 -18.33 20.55 5.20
C GLU A 202 -16.87 20.94 4.91
N MET A 203 -16.15 20.12 4.11
CA MET A 203 -14.78 20.43 3.69
C MET A 203 -14.72 21.37 2.47
N VAL A 204 -15.84 21.66 1.82
CA VAL A 204 -15.87 22.58 0.66
C VAL A 204 -15.54 23.98 1.15
N GLU A 205 -14.49 24.60 0.58
CA GLU A 205 -14.03 25.94 0.93
C GLU A 205 -13.76 26.14 2.44
N ASN A 206 -13.43 25.08 3.16
CA ASN A 206 -13.25 25.07 4.60
C ASN A 206 -11.96 24.40 5.03
N ILE A 207 -11.49 24.78 6.23
CA ILE A 207 -10.38 24.11 6.95
C ILE A 207 -10.93 23.62 8.28
N ILE A 208 -10.89 22.31 8.48
CA ILE A 208 -11.27 21.69 9.75
C ILE A 208 -9.97 21.34 10.49
N PRO A 209 -9.74 21.98 11.68
CA PRO A 209 -8.51 21.77 12.47
C PRO A 209 -8.36 20.33 12.99
#